data_77cefe5ec1f2d19360748e423bae6edb
#
_entry.id   77cefe5ec1f2d19360748e423bae6edb
#
_cell.length_a   1.000
_cell.length_b   1.000
_cell.length_c   1.000
_cell.angle_alpha   90.00
_cell.angle_beta   90.00
_cell.angle_gamma   90.00
#
_symmetry.space_group_name_H-M   'P 1'
#
loop_
_entity.id
_entity.type
_entity.pdbx_description
1 polymer ?
#
loop_
_entity_poly.entity_id
_entity_poly.type
_entity_poly.pdbx_seq_one_letter_code
_entity_poly.pdbx_strand_id
1 'polypeptide(L)'
;KNHTVDAAVGADVIYERMQRKGLITSDTNRIIMTSDPLPGAPLAWRANLKSERKSKILDAFLDAHNHADVSGLTRVSHFEIATPADYDLIRKMVIELDLTDDQIR
;
A
#
# COMPACT_ATOMS: atom_id res chain seq x y z
N LYS A 1 13.47 -11.68 15.68
CA LYS A 1 14.48 -12.76 15.68
C LYS A 1 15.72 -12.42 16.49
N ASN A 2 16.08 -11.14 16.56
CA ASN A 2 17.28 -10.69 17.27
C ASN A 2 16.98 -10.14 18.67
N HIS A 3 15.74 -10.25 19.15
CA HIS A 3 15.27 -9.73 20.45
C HIS A 3 15.63 -8.25 20.69
N THR A 4 15.67 -7.46 19.62
CA THR A 4 15.98 -6.03 19.67
C THR A 4 14.79 -5.21 20.17
N VAL A 5 13.58 -5.70 19.90
CA VAL A 5 12.31 -5.11 20.32
C VAL A 5 11.31 -6.23 20.63
N ASP A 6 10.38 -5.98 21.55
CA ASP A 6 9.35 -6.93 21.94
C ASP A 6 8.17 -6.94 20.98
N ALA A 7 7.86 -5.80 20.37
CA ALA A 7 6.84 -5.63 19.36
C ALA A 7 7.28 -4.65 18.26
N ALA A 8 6.77 -4.84 17.07
CA ALA A 8 7.02 -3.97 15.92
C ALA A 8 5.76 -3.85 15.05
N VAL A 9 5.65 -2.73 14.34
CA VAL A 9 4.62 -2.51 13.31
C VAL A 9 5.23 -2.73 11.94
N GLY A 10 4.44 -3.29 11.03
CA GLY A 10 4.85 -3.49 9.65
C GLY A 10 3.65 -3.67 8.73
N ALA A 11 3.86 -3.48 7.43
CA ALA A 11 2.84 -3.77 6.44
C ALA A 11 2.64 -5.29 6.31
N ASP A 12 1.39 -5.72 6.13
CA ASP A 12 0.99 -7.12 5.92
C ASP A 12 1.77 -7.78 4.78
N VAL A 13 1.90 -7.09 3.64
CA VAL A 13 2.66 -7.57 2.48
C VAL A 13 4.14 -7.86 2.80
N ILE A 14 4.75 -7.11 3.70
CA ILE A 14 6.12 -7.34 4.16
C ILE A 14 6.16 -8.57 5.07
N TYR A 15 5.22 -8.66 6.02
CA TYR A 15 5.12 -9.79 6.94
C TYR A 15 4.99 -11.12 6.18
N GLU A 16 4.04 -11.21 5.24
CA GLU A 16 3.83 -12.39 4.43
C GLU A 16 5.02 -12.73 3.53
N ARG A 17 5.71 -11.72 2.99
CA ARG A 17 6.94 -11.94 2.22
C ARG A 17 8.04 -12.56 3.10
N MET A 18 8.16 -12.10 4.34
CA MET A 18 9.11 -12.65 5.30
C MET A 18 8.76 -14.09 5.67
N GLN A 19 7.47 -14.41 5.86
CA GLN A 19 7.01 -15.78 6.09
C GLN A 19 7.35 -16.70 4.91
N ARG A 20 7.02 -16.30 3.68
CA ARG A 20 7.34 -17.09 2.46
C ARG A 20 8.84 -17.35 2.29
N LYS A 21 9.67 -16.43 2.75
CA LYS A 21 11.13 -16.58 2.75
C LYS A 21 11.67 -17.37 3.95
N GLY A 22 10.80 -17.85 4.84
CA GLY A 22 11.21 -18.54 6.05
C GLY A 22 11.99 -17.69 7.06
N LEU A 23 11.93 -16.35 6.92
CA LEU A 23 12.62 -15.43 7.82
C LEU A 23 11.90 -15.29 9.17
N ILE A 24 10.58 -15.45 9.16
CA ILE A 24 9.71 -15.49 10.33
C ILE A 24 8.74 -16.66 10.20
N THR A 25 8.29 -17.19 11.33
CA THR A 25 7.29 -18.26 11.41
C THR A 25 6.26 -17.90 12.49
N SER A 26 5.15 -18.64 12.55
CA SER A 26 4.16 -18.50 13.63
C SER A 26 4.76 -18.74 15.03
N ASP A 27 5.81 -19.56 15.12
CA ASP A 27 6.47 -19.86 16.38
C ASP A 27 7.41 -18.74 16.84
N THR A 28 7.94 -17.96 15.90
CA THR A 28 8.86 -16.85 16.18
C THR A 28 8.18 -15.49 16.27
N ASN A 29 7.07 -15.31 15.56
CA ASN A 29 6.36 -14.03 15.49
C ASN A 29 4.84 -14.23 15.44
N ARG A 30 4.13 -13.53 16.30
CA ARG A 30 2.66 -13.55 16.36
C ARG A 30 2.09 -12.18 16.04
N ILE A 31 1.07 -12.15 15.18
CA ILE A 31 0.26 -10.94 14.98
C ILE A 31 -0.59 -10.74 16.24
N ILE A 32 -0.44 -9.61 16.88
CA ILE A 32 -1.18 -9.23 18.08
C ILE A 32 -2.31 -8.25 17.79
N MET A 33 -2.20 -7.52 16.68
CA MET A 33 -3.24 -6.58 16.23
C MET A 33 -3.11 -6.35 14.72
N THR A 34 -4.23 -6.14 14.06
CA THR A 34 -4.32 -5.72 12.66
C THR A 34 -5.15 -4.44 12.60
N SER A 35 -4.70 -3.44 11.85
CA SER A 35 -5.47 -2.22 11.61
C SER A 35 -6.62 -2.46 10.63
N ASP A 36 -7.50 -1.47 10.50
CA ASP A 36 -8.38 -1.41 9.34
C ASP A 36 -7.55 -1.38 8.04
N PRO A 37 -8.10 -1.87 6.92
CA PRO A 37 -7.43 -1.83 5.64
C PRO A 37 -7.04 -0.40 5.25
N LEU A 38 -5.78 -0.21 4.89
CA LEU A 38 -5.28 1.06 4.38
C LEU A 38 -5.17 0.99 2.86
N PRO A 39 -5.58 2.04 2.11
CA PRO A 39 -5.39 2.07 0.69
C PRO A 39 -3.90 2.04 0.33
N GLY A 40 -3.57 1.41 -0.78
CA GLY A 40 -2.22 1.43 -1.33
C GLY A 40 -1.79 2.82 -1.78
N ALA A 41 -0.51 2.98 -2.10
CA ALA A 41 0.00 4.23 -2.64
C ALA A 41 -0.67 4.55 -3.99
N PRO A 42 -1.25 5.76 -4.18
CA PRO A 42 -1.91 6.11 -5.43
C PRO A 42 -0.90 6.35 -6.55
N LEU A 43 -1.29 6.00 -7.77
CA LEU A 43 -0.66 6.50 -8.97
C LEU A 43 -1.25 7.86 -9.32
N ALA A 44 -0.42 8.87 -9.40
CA ALA A 44 -0.85 10.24 -9.68
C ALA A 44 -0.15 10.80 -10.92
N TRP A 45 -0.85 11.62 -11.66
CA TRP A 45 -0.27 12.41 -12.76
C TRP A 45 -0.36 13.90 -12.49
N ARG A 46 0.47 14.67 -13.17
CA ARG A 46 0.43 16.14 -13.06
C ARG A 46 -0.90 16.70 -13.57
N ALA A 47 -1.42 17.71 -12.89
CA ALA A 47 -2.73 18.30 -13.22
C ALA A 47 -2.84 18.81 -14.66
N ASN A 48 -1.75 19.39 -15.22
CA ASN A 48 -1.70 19.96 -16.57
C ASN A 48 -1.44 18.95 -17.69
N LEU A 49 -1.49 17.63 -17.42
CA LEU A 49 -1.42 16.62 -18.46
C LEU A 49 -2.65 16.70 -19.38
N LYS A 50 -2.45 16.64 -20.69
CA LYS A 50 -3.55 16.69 -21.68
C LYS A 50 -4.54 15.55 -21.43
N SER A 51 -5.83 15.85 -21.56
CA SER A 51 -6.95 14.89 -21.29
C SER A 51 -6.80 13.59 -22.07
N GLU A 52 -6.45 13.67 -23.36
CA GLU A 52 -6.23 12.48 -24.19
C GLU A 52 -5.14 11.54 -23.64
N ARG A 53 -4.05 12.12 -23.09
CA ARG A 53 -2.99 11.32 -22.46
C ARG A 53 -3.44 10.72 -21.14
N LYS A 54 -4.22 11.48 -20.35
CA LYS A 54 -4.80 10.97 -19.09
C LYS A 54 -5.67 9.76 -19.36
N SER A 55 -6.55 9.83 -20.36
CA SER A 55 -7.41 8.70 -20.74
C SER A 55 -6.57 7.48 -21.13
N LYS A 56 -5.61 7.64 -22.04
CA LYS A 56 -4.76 6.51 -22.50
C LYS A 56 -3.97 5.87 -21.35
N ILE A 57 -3.46 6.66 -20.40
CA ILE A 57 -2.74 6.15 -19.23
C ILE A 57 -3.71 5.41 -18.32
N LEU A 58 -4.89 5.98 -18.04
CA LEU A 58 -5.91 5.35 -17.22
C LEU A 58 -6.32 3.99 -17.79
N ASP A 59 -6.68 3.96 -19.09
CA ASP A 59 -7.10 2.75 -19.77
C ASP A 59 -6.01 1.67 -19.71
N ALA A 60 -4.75 2.06 -19.92
CA ALA A 60 -3.62 1.13 -19.86
C ALA A 60 -3.42 0.52 -18.48
N PHE A 61 -3.60 1.30 -17.38
CA PHE A 61 -3.50 0.77 -16.03
C PHE A 61 -4.69 -0.12 -15.67
N LEU A 62 -5.92 0.30 -16.01
CA LEU A 62 -7.12 -0.48 -15.73
C LEU A 62 -7.10 -1.84 -16.46
N ASP A 63 -6.50 -1.90 -17.63
CA ASP A 63 -6.42 -3.12 -18.46
C ASP A 63 -5.10 -3.92 -18.27
N ALA A 64 -4.17 -3.41 -17.48
CA ALA A 64 -2.84 -3.99 -17.31
C ALA A 64 -2.88 -5.47 -16.86
N HIS A 65 -3.83 -5.84 -16.00
CA HIS A 65 -3.99 -7.20 -15.50
C HIS A 65 -4.35 -8.24 -16.58
N ASN A 66 -4.90 -7.80 -17.73
CA ASN A 66 -5.21 -8.65 -18.87
C ASN A 66 -3.98 -8.90 -19.76
N HIS A 67 -2.93 -8.11 -19.63
CA HIS A 67 -1.75 -8.16 -20.49
C HIS A 67 -0.47 -8.60 -19.79
N ALA A 68 -0.43 -8.48 -18.47
CA ALA A 68 0.75 -8.81 -17.67
C ALA A 68 0.36 -9.32 -16.29
N ASP A 69 1.20 -10.17 -15.72
CA ASP A 69 1.10 -10.53 -14.29
C ASP A 69 1.58 -9.37 -13.43
N VAL A 70 0.65 -8.49 -13.06
CA VAL A 70 0.93 -7.34 -12.19
C VAL A 70 1.13 -7.76 -10.73
N SER A 71 0.72 -8.98 -10.35
CA SER A 71 0.86 -9.49 -8.98
C SER A 71 2.31 -9.73 -8.57
N GLY A 72 3.16 -10.07 -9.53
CA GLY A 72 4.59 -10.31 -9.32
C GLY A 72 5.36 -9.07 -8.86
N LEU A 73 4.90 -7.88 -9.24
CA LEU A 73 5.55 -6.61 -8.90
C LEU A 73 5.19 -6.13 -7.49
N THR A 74 3.92 -6.17 -7.12
CA THR A 74 3.41 -5.49 -5.92
C THR A 74 2.35 -6.27 -5.14
N ARG A 75 1.97 -7.49 -5.56
CA ARG A 75 0.79 -8.24 -5.08
C ARG A 75 -0.53 -7.54 -5.38
N VAL A 76 -0.52 -6.61 -6.30
CA VAL A 76 -1.72 -5.97 -6.83
C VAL A 76 -2.35 -6.93 -7.85
N SER A 77 -3.62 -7.25 -7.70
CA SER A 77 -4.35 -8.08 -8.68
C SER A 77 -4.79 -7.25 -9.89
N HIS A 78 -5.15 -6.01 -9.66
CA HIS A 78 -5.58 -5.06 -10.68
C HIS A 78 -5.47 -3.63 -10.15
N PHE A 79 -5.58 -2.66 -11.04
CA PHE A 79 -5.72 -1.24 -10.69
C PHE A 79 -7.17 -0.81 -10.80
N GLU A 80 -7.58 0.11 -9.96
CA GLU A 80 -8.91 0.72 -9.96
C GLU A 80 -8.83 2.24 -9.81
N ILE A 81 -9.92 2.93 -10.14
CA ILE A 81 -9.98 4.38 -9.98
C ILE A 81 -10.11 4.70 -8.50
N ALA A 82 -9.14 5.45 -7.96
CA ALA A 82 -9.19 5.96 -6.61
C ALA A 82 -9.73 7.39 -6.56
N THR A 83 -10.48 7.69 -5.52
CA THR A 83 -11.01 9.02 -5.22
C THR A 83 -10.35 9.58 -3.95
N PRO A 84 -10.42 10.89 -3.72
CA PRO A 84 -9.96 11.47 -2.46
C PRO A 84 -10.60 10.85 -1.21
N ALA A 85 -11.85 10.40 -1.30
CA ALA A 85 -12.58 9.81 -0.18
C ALA A 85 -11.97 8.45 0.28
N ASP A 86 -11.36 7.70 -0.63
CA ASP A 86 -10.72 6.42 -0.31
C ASP A 86 -9.54 6.59 0.65
N TYR A 87 -9.01 7.81 0.78
CA TYR A 87 -7.90 8.17 1.67
C TYR A 87 -8.33 8.91 2.94
N ASP A 88 -9.63 8.99 3.24
CA ASP A 88 -10.14 9.73 4.40
C ASP A 88 -9.69 9.11 5.73
N LEU A 89 -9.55 7.79 5.78
CA LEU A 89 -9.00 7.11 6.96
C LEU A 89 -7.57 7.59 7.26
N ILE A 90 -6.72 7.69 6.24
CA ILE A 90 -5.34 8.18 6.40
C ILE A 90 -5.34 9.63 6.85
N ARG A 91 -6.19 10.50 6.27
CA ARG A 91 -6.30 11.90 6.70
C ARG A 91 -6.72 12.02 8.16
N LYS A 92 -7.70 11.20 8.57
CA LYS A 92 -8.14 11.14 9.96
C LYS A 92 -7.01 10.75 10.89
N MET A 93 -6.24 9.74 10.55
CA MET A 93 -5.07 9.31 11.34
C MET A 93 -4.01 10.40 11.46
N VAL A 94 -3.71 11.11 10.37
CA VAL A 94 -2.76 12.25 10.38
C VAL A 94 -3.21 13.34 11.36
N ILE A 95 -4.50 13.67 11.36
CA ILE A 95 -5.09 14.68 12.27
C ILE A 95 -5.08 14.18 13.73
N GLU A 96 -5.53 12.95 13.97
CA GLU A 96 -5.61 12.38 15.32
C GLU A 96 -4.23 12.19 15.99
N LEU A 97 -3.21 11.91 15.19
CA LEU A 97 -1.85 11.74 15.67
C LEU A 97 -1.03 13.04 15.64
N ASP A 98 -1.63 14.16 15.24
CA ASP A 98 -0.98 15.49 15.13
C ASP A 98 0.34 15.42 14.33
N LEU A 99 0.33 14.66 13.23
CA LEU A 99 1.53 14.48 12.40
C LEU A 99 1.81 15.71 11.56
N THR A 100 3.05 16.17 11.60
CA THR A 100 3.53 17.29 10.77
C THR A 100 4.04 16.78 9.41
N ASP A 101 4.14 17.67 8.43
CA ASP A 101 4.67 17.35 7.09
C ASP A 101 6.07 16.72 7.15
N ASP A 102 6.90 17.10 8.12
CA ASP A 102 8.25 16.55 8.30
C ASP A 102 8.25 15.12 8.87
N GLN A 103 7.18 14.72 9.57
CA GLN A 103 7.00 13.37 10.12
C GLN A 103 6.36 12.40 9.12
N ILE A 104 5.76 12.91 8.04
CA ILE A 104 5.06 12.12 7.01
C ILE A 104 5.98 11.81 5.81
N ARG A 105 7.09 12.49 5.67
CA ARG A 105 8.09 12.31 4.57
C ARG A 105 9.04 11.10 4.85
#